data_970319b39715f927a5e45025b72929c9
#
_entry.id   970319b39715f927a5e45025b72929c9
#
_cell.length_a   1.000
_cell.length_b   1.000
_cell.length_c   1.000
_cell.angle_alpha   90.00
_cell.angle_beta   90.00
_cell.angle_gamma   90.00
#
_symmetry.space_group_name_H-M   'P 1'
#
loop_
_entity.id
_entity.type
_entity.pdbx_description
1 polymer ?
#
loop_
_entity_poly.entity_id
_entity_poly.type
_entity_poly.pdbx_seq_one_letter_code
_entity_poly.pdbx_strand_id
1 'polypeptide(L)'
;RKDALDRYPHEFSGGQRQRIAIARALAVKPNLIVCDEPTSALDVSVQAQILNLLKELQDSLGVSFLFVTHNIGVVAYLADKVAVMHEGEIVEIGDASQILNNPQAAYTKTLLSAVPQLNQTLA
;
A
#
# COMPACT_ATOMS: atom_id res chain seq x y z
N ARG A 1 12.74 -19.27 -6.54
CA ARG A 1 13.50 -19.88 -7.64
C ARG A 1 14.98 -19.96 -7.23
N LYS A 2 15.61 -21.12 -7.46
CA LYS A 2 17.02 -21.30 -7.12
C LYS A 2 17.94 -20.35 -7.89
N ASP A 3 17.61 -20.03 -9.12
CA ASP A 3 18.37 -19.12 -9.98
C ASP A 3 18.35 -17.68 -9.48
N ALA A 4 17.34 -17.30 -8.69
CA ALA A 4 17.25 -15.93 -8.16
C ALA A 4 18.37 -15.60 -7.16
N LEU A 5 18.91 -16.62 -6.47
CA LEU A 5 19.98 -16.41 -5.49
C LEU A 5 21.31 -16.04 -6.16
N ASP A 6 21.49 -16.41 -7.41
CA ASP A 6 22.73 -16.18 -8.16
C ASP A 6 22.72 -14.89 -8.98
N ARG A 7 21.58 -14.14 -8.95
CA ARG A 7 21.44 -12.91 -9.72
C ARG A 7 21.74 -11.67 -8.89
N TYR A 8 22.31 -10.66 -9.55
CA TYR A 8 22.47 -9.35 -8.94
C TYR A 8 21.13 -8.62 -8.90
N PRO A 9 20.89 -7.72 -7.91
CA PRO A 9 19.59 -7.01 -7.80
C PRO A 9 19.15 -6.28 -9.06
N HIS A 10 20.06 -5.74 -9.86
CA HIS A 10 19.75 -5.02 -11.09
C HIS A 10 19.25 -5.92 -12.23
N GLU A 11 19.43 -7.25 -12.10
CA GLU A 11 18.95 -8.23 -13.09
C GLU A 11 17.48 -8.58 -12.91
N PHE A 12 16.85 -8.12 -11.82
CA PHE A 12 15.46 -8.39 -11.52
C PHE A 12 14.55 -7.26 -12.01
N SER A 13 13.33 -7.60 -12.43
CA SER A 13 12.27 -6.63 -12.65
C SER A 13 11.88 -5.92 -11.34
N GLY A 14 11.18 -4.79 -11.43
CA GLY A 14 10.66 -4.09 -10.26
C GLY A 14 9.79 -4.97 -9.38
N GLY A 15 8.90 -5.78 -10.00
CA GLY A 15 8.04 -6.71 -9.26
C GLY A 15 8.82 -7.81 -8.56
N GLN A 16 9.86 -8.35 -9.21
CA GLN A 16 10.72 -9.36 -8.62
C GLN A 16 11.50 -8.80 -7.42
N ARG A 17 12.02 -7.58 -7.53
CA ARG A 17 12.70 -6.90 -6.41
C ARG A 17 11.77 -6.72 -5.23
N GLN A 18 10.54 -6.33 -5.49
CA GLN A 18 9.55 -6.12 -4.44
C GLN A 18 9.19 -7.43 -3.73
N ARG A 19 9.04 -8.53 -4.48
CA ARG A 19 8.80 -9.85 -3.90
C ARG A 19 9.96 -10.31 -3.03
N ILE A 20 11.19 -10.06 -3.45
CA ILE A 20 12.38 -10.37 -2.66
C ILE A 20 12.41 -9.56 -1.36
N ALA A 21 12.09 -8.29 -1.43
CA ALA A 21 12.03 -7.43 -0.25
C ALA A 21 10.97 -7.93 0.75
N ILE A 22 9.80 -8.32 0.26
CA ILE A 22 8.72 -8.90 1.08
C ILE A 22 9.19 -10.20 1.72
N ALA A 23 9.82 -11.08 0.95
CA ALA A 23 10.35 -12.36 1.47
C ALA A 23 11.38 -12.15 2.57
N ARG A 24 12.26 -11.17 2.42
CA ARG A 24 13.25 -10.82 3.44
C ARG A 24 12.59 -10.34 4.73
N ALA A 25 11.57 -9.48 4.60
CA ALA A 25 10.85 -8.98 5.75
C ALA A 25 10.15 -10.13 6.50
N LEU A 26 9.56 -11.08 5.76
CA LEU A 26 8.85 -12.23 6.34
C LEU A 26 9.80 -13.24 6.99
N ALA A 27 11.07 -13.31 6.57
CA ALA A 27 12.03 -14.28 7.06
C ALA A 27 12.29 -14.16 8.58
N VAL A 28 12.12 -12.97 9.14
CA VAL A 28 12.28 -12.72 10.58
C VAL A 28 10.98 -12.96 11.38
N LYS A 29 9.92 -13.40 10.72
CA LYS A 29 8.60 -13.70 11.32
C LYS A 29 8.03 -12.50 12.10
N PRO A 30 7.85 -11.33 11.46
CA PRO A 30 7.40 -10.13 12.15
C PRO A 30 5.90 -10.17 12.44
N ASN A 31 5.46 -9.36 13.40
CA ASN A 31 4.04 -9.08 13.62
C ASN A 31 3.55 -7.89 12.79
N LEU A 32 4.45 -6.98 12.44
CA LEU A 32 4.17 -5.78 11.68
C LEU A 32 5.24 -5.58 10.61
N ILE A 33 4.80 -5.28 9.40
CA ILE A 33 5.68 -4.92 8.29
C ILE A 33 5.34 -3.49 7.85
N VAL A 34 6.37 -2.64 7.75
CA VAL A 34 6.22 -1.29 7.23
C VAL A 34 6.53 -1.29 5.74
N CYS A 35 5.59 -0.82 4.94
CA CYS A 35 5.71 -0.72 3.49
C CYS A 35 5.69 0.75 3.10
N ASP A 36 6.84 1.28 2.68
CA ASP A 36 6.96 2.67 2.26
C ASP A 36 6.86 2.74 0.73
N GLU A 37 5.69 3.14 0.24
CA GLU A 37 5.36 3.25 -1.18
C GLU A 37 5.76 2.01 -2.00
N PRO A 38 5.28 0.80 -1.62
CA PRO A 38 5.83 -0.45 -2.18
C PRO A 38 5.57 -0.65 -3.66
N THR A 39 4.67 0.12 -4.27
CA THR A 39 4.28 -0.04 -5.67
C THR A 39 4.52 1.21 -6.52
N SER A 40 5.17 2.24 -5.99
CA SER A 40 5.26 3.55 -6.65
C SER A 40 6.04 3.53 -7.97
N ALA A 41 7.01 2.61 -8.12
CA ALA A 41 7.85 2.51 -9.32
C ALA A 41 7.41 1.39 -10.27
N LEU A 42 6.27 0.75 -10.01
CA LEU A 42 5.80 -0.42 -10.76
C LEU A 42 4.73 -0.02 -11.78
N ASP A 43 4.65 -0.76 -12.89
CA ASP A 43 3.53 -0.60 -13.81
C ASP A 43 2.22 -1.16 -13.19
N VAL A 44 1.08 -0.84 -13.80
CA VAL A 44 -0.24 -1.11 -13.22
C VAL A 44 -0.47 -2.61 -12.98
N SER A 45 -0.08 -3.46 -13.94
CA SER A 45 -0.32 -4.90 -13.80
C SER A 45 0.55 -5.54 -12.73
N VAL A 46 1.82 -5.15 -12.64
CA VAL A 46 2.74 -5.63 -11.60
C VAL A 46 2.32 -5.10 -10.24
N GLN A 47 1.88 -3.85 -10.18
CA GLN A 47 1.34 -3.24 -8.97
C GLN A 47 0.19 -4.07 -8.40
N ALA A 48 -0.77 -4.45 -9.24
CA ALA A 48 -1.91 -5.27 -8.83
C ALA A 48 -1.46 -6.63 -8.27
N GLN A 49 -0.46 -7.26 -8.89
CA GLN A 49 0.08 -8.53 -8.42
C GLN A 49 0.70 -8.41 -7.04
N ILE A 50 1.47 -7.35 -6.79
CA ILE A 50 2.09 -7.10 -5.49
C ILE A 50 1.04 -6.82 -4.41
N LEU A 51 0.02 -6.02 -4.71
CA LEU A 51 -1.04 -5.71 -3.77
C LEU A 51 -1.85 -6.97 -3.40
N ASN A 52 -2.14 -7.83 -4.37
CA ASN A 52 -2.81 -9.09 -4.12
C ASN A 52 -1.96 -10.01 -3.25
N LEU A 53 -0.66 -10.07 -3.50
CA LEU A 53 0.27 -10.86 -2.68
C LEU A 53 0.26 -10.38 -1.22
N LEU A 54 0.35 -9.07 -1.00
CA LEU A 54 0.34 -8.51 0.35
C LEU A 54 -0.97 -8.81 1.08
N LYS A 55 -2.09 -8.75 0.38
CA LYS A 55 -3.40 -9.08 0.93
C LYS A 55 -3.50 -10.55 1.32
N GLU A 56 -3.02 -11.44 0.47
CA GLU A 56 -2.96 -12.88 0.76
C GLU A 56 -2.10 -13.18 1.99
N LEU A 57 -0.95 -12.52 2.10
CA LEU A 57 -0.06 -12.69 3.25
C LEU A 57 -0.69 -12.18 4.54
N GLN A 58 -1.42 -11.09 4.48
CA GLN A 58 -2.17 -10.56 5.62
C GLN A 58 -3.20 -11.59 6.11
N ASP A 59 -3.95 -12.17 5.19
CA ASP A 59 -5.01 -13.13 5.50
C ASP A 59 -4.44 -14.47 6.01
N SER A 60 -3.35 -14.96 5.40
CA SER A 60 -2.82 -16.29 5.71
C SER A 60 -1.86 -16.31 6.90
N LEU A 61 -1.08 -15.25 7.11
CA LEU A 61 -0.05 -15.20 8.15
C LEU A 61 -0.44 -14.35 9.36
N GLY A 62 -1.52 -13.58 9.26
CA GLY A 62 -1.94 -12.68 10.33
C GLY A 62 -0.99 -11.51 10.58
N VAL A 63 -0.12 -11.20 9.63
CA VAL A 63 0.81 -10.08 9.72
C VAL A 63 0.06 -8.77 9.50
N SER A 64 0.36 -7.77 10.32
CA SER A 64 -0.17 -6.42 10.11
C SER A 64 0.76 -5.62 9.22
N PHE A 65 0.18 -4.76 8.39
CA PHE A 65 0.94 -3.88 7.51
C PHE A 65 0.67 -2.42 7.83
N LEU A 66 1.73 -1.63 7.84
CA LEU A 66 1.64 -0.18 7.86
C LEU A 66 2.10 0.32 6.47
N PHE A 67 1.15 0.78 5.66
CA PHE A 67 1.44 1.31 4.34
C PHE A 67 1.59 2.82 4.38
N VAL A 68 2.70 3.30 3.83
CA VAL A 68 2.91 4.72 3.56
C VAL A 68 2.79 4.90 2.05
N THR A 69 1.77 5.62 1.61
CA THR A 69 1.50 5.81 0.18
C THR A 69 0.74 7.10 -0.06
N HIS A 70 0.95 7.70 -1.23
CA HIS A 70 0.13 8.81 -1.72
C HIS A 70 -0.92 8.35 -2.74
N ASN A 71 -0.97 7.05 -3.04
CA ASN A 71 -1.91 6.48 -4.01
C ASN A 71 -3.20 6.07 -3.30
N ILE A 72 -4.24 6.86 -3.51
CA ILE A 72 -5.55 6.65 -2.87
C ILE A 72 -6.21 5.34 -3.32
N GLY A 73 -5.96 4.91 -4.56
CA GLY A 73 -6.46 3.61 -5.04
C GLY A 73 -5.90 2.43 -4.25
N VAL A 74 -4.62 2.49 -3.88
CA VAL A 74 -3.99 1.48 -3.01
C VAL A 74 -4.65 1.47 -1.64
N VAL A 75 -4.87 2.65 -1.05
CA VAL A 75 -5.54 2.79 0.25
C VAL A 75 -6.93 2.19 0.19
N ALA A 76 -7.72 2.53 -0.83
CA ALA A 76 -9.08 2.01 -1.00
C ALA A 76 -9.12 0.48 -1.11
N TYR A 77 -8.09 -0.11 -1.72
CA TYR A 77 -8.02 -1.55 -1.93
C TYR A 77 -7.60 -2.32 -0.67
N LEU A 78 -6.60 -1.81 0.07
CA LEU A 78 -5.94 -2.56 1.14
C LEU A 78 -6.29 -2.14 2.55
N ALA A 79 -6.59 -0.86 2.78
CA ALA A 79 -6.60 -0.33 4.12
C ALA A 79 -7.87 -0.69 4.90
N ASP A 80 -7.70 -1.07 6.15
CA ASP A 80 -8.77 -1.16 7.13
C ASP A 80 -8.95 0.18 7.84
N LYS A 81 -7.82 0.82 8.20
CA LYS A 81 -7.79 2.12 8.85
C LYS A 81 -6.84 3.04 8.11
N VAL A 82 -7.13 4.33 8.13
CA VAL A 82 -6.36 5.35 7.43
C VAL A 82 -6.02 6.49 8.37
N ALA A 83 -4.77 6.91 8.33
CA ALA A 83 -4.31 8.15 8.94
C ALA A 83 -3.85 9.08 7.80
N VAL A 84 -4.42 10.27 7.74
CA VAL A 84 -4.04 11.28 6.74
C VAL A 84 -3.02 12.23 7.38
N MET A 85 -1.86 12.37 6.72
CA MET A 85 -0.79 13.24 7.19
C MET A 85 -0.63 14.44 6.29
N HIS A 86 -0.35 15.59 6.90
CA HIS A 86 -0.05 16.82 6.19
C HIS A 86 0.93 17.65 7.02
N GLU A 87 2.03 18.04 6.39
CA GLU A 87 3.07 18.85 7.04
C GLU A 87 3.54 18.30 8.39
N GLY A 88 3.75 16.97 8.43
CA GLY A 88 4.27 16.31 9.61
C GLY A 88 3.26 16.02 10.71
N GLU A 89 1.97 16.33 10.48
CA GLU A 89 0.92 16.09 11.46
C GLU A 89 -0.16 15.17 10.91
N ILE A 90 -0.77 14.38 11.79
CA ILE A 90 -1.95 13.60 11.44
C ILE A 90 -3.16 14.52 11.54
N VAL A 91 -3.82 14.79 10.42
CA VAL A 91 -4.98 15.69 10.37
C VAL A 91 -6.31 14.97 10.50
N GLU A 92 -6.32 13.67 10.20
CA GLU A 92 -7.52 12.84 10.32
C GLU A 92 -7.14 11.38 10.44
N ILE A 93 -7.85 10.60 11.26
CA ILE A 93 -7.65 9.17 11.40
C ILE A 93 -9.00 8.49 11.61
N GLY A 94 -9.19 7.32 11.01
CA GLY A 94 -10.43 6.57 11.15
C GLY A 94 -10.47 5.35 10.26
N ASP A 95 -11.62 4.69 10.21
CA ASP A 95 -11.85 3.56 9.31
C ASP A 95 -11.75 4.03 7.86
N ALA A 96 -11.23 3.15 6.99
CA ALA A 96 -11.02 3.50 5.59
C ALA A 96 -12.31 3.96 4.91
N SER A 97 -13.42 3.28 5.17
CA SER A 97 -14.72 3.66 4.59
C SER A 97 -15.16 5.04 5.02
N GLN A 98 -14.94 5.41 6.27
CA GLN A 98 -15.31 6.72 6.78
C GLN A 98 -14.42 7.82 6.20
N ILE A 99 -13.11 7.59 6.14
CA ILE A 99 -12.16 8.56 5.58
C ILE A 99 -12.41 8.79 4.09
N LEU A 100 -12.67 7.72 3.34
CA LEU A 100 -12.83 7.80 1.89
C LEU A 100 -14.21 8.33 1.47
N ASN A 101 -15.26 8.02 2.23
CA ASN A 101 -16.63 8.38 1.85
C ASN A 101 -17.17 9.60 2.59
N ASN A 102 -16.64 9.89 3.78
CA ASN A 102 -17.11 11.00 4.60
C ASN A 102 -15.95 11.68 5.35
N PRO A 103 -14.98 12.25 4.61
CA PRO A 103 -13.85 12.92 5.25
C PRO A 103 -14.29 14.16 6.01
N GLN A 104 -13.69 14.42 7.15
CA GLN A 104 -14.02 15.56 8.00
C GLN A 104 -13.02 16.71 7.88
N ALA A 105 -11.71 16.39 7.71
CA ALA A 105 -10.68 17.40 7.59
C ALA A 105 -10.69 18.05 6.20
N ALA A 106 -10.49 19.36 6.15
CA ALA A 106 -10.45 20.10 4.88
C ALA A 106 -9.36 19.57 3.95
N TYR A 107 -8.19 19.25 4.50
CA TYR A 107 -7.08 18.70 3.70
C TYR A 107 -7.46 17.35 3.08
N THR A 108 -8.11 16.48 3.85
CA THR A 108 -8.55 15.17 3.35
C THR A 108 -9.54 15.33 2.20
N LYS A 109 -10.48 16.24 2.32
CA LYS A 109 -11.46 16.54 1.26
C LYS A 109 -10.77 17.00 -0.01
N THR A 110 -9.78 17.89 0.10
CA THR A 110 -9.00 18.38 -1.03
C THR A 110 -8.20 17.25 -1.67
N LEU A 111 -7.55 16.41 -0.86
CA LEU A 111 -6.76 15.27 -1.34
C LEU A 111 -7.62 14.29 -2.14
N LEU A 112 -8.80 13.94 -1.64
CA LEU A 112 -9.72 13.01 -2.30
C LEU A 112 -10.34 13.61 -3.55
N SER A 113 -10.60 14.91 -3.59
CA SER A 113 -11.20 15.58 -4.75
C SER A 113 -10.27 15.56 -5.97
N ALA A 114 -8.97 15.38 -5.77
CA ALA A 114 -8.01 15.28 -6.85
C ALA A 114 -7.98 13.91 -7.53
N VAL A 115 -8.75 12.92 -7.05
CA VAL A 115 -8.77 11.55 -7.58
C VAL A 115 -10.05 11.35 -8.40
N PRO A 116 -9.99 11.37 -9.75
CA PRO A 116 -11.19 11.30 -10.59
C PRO A 116 -12.02 10.03 -10.40
N GLN A 117 -11.38 8.88 -10.20
CA GLN A 117 -12.08 7.60 -10.04
C GLN A 117 -12.93 7.54 -8.79
N LEU A 118 -12.46 8.13 -7.69
CA LEU A 118 -13.23 8.19 -6.45
C LEU A 118 -14.43 9.12 -6.58
N ASN A 119 -14.26 10.23 -7.30
CA ASN A 119 -15.36 11.17 -7.55
C ASN A 119 -16.51 10.50 -8.30
N GLN A 120 -16.22 9.59 -9.23
CA GLN A 120 -17.23 8.83 -9.96
C GLN A 120 -17.96 7.84 -9.05
N THR A 121 -17.26 7.25 -8.09
CA THR A 121 -17.83 6.29 -7.17
C THR A 121 -18.69 6.97 -6.09
N LEU A 122 -18.33 8.18 -5.70
CA LEU A 122 -19.01 8.94 -4.67
C LEU A 122 -20.20 9.75 -5.21
N ALA A 123 -20.27 9.89 -6.50
CA ALA A 123 -21.39 10.53 -7.17
C ALA A 123 -22.51 9.54 -7.40
#